data_471168b6ead8cec481b11de21710944e
#
_entry.id   471168b6ead8cec481b11de21710944e
#
_cell.length_a   1.000
_cell.length_b   1.000
_cell.length_c   1.000
_cell.angle_alpha   90.00
_cell.angle_beta   90.00
_cell.angle_gamma   90.00
#
_symmetry.space_group_name_H-M   'P 1'
#
loop_
_entity.id
_entity.type
_entity.pdbx_description
1 polymer ?
#
loop_
_entity_poly.entity_id
_entity_poly.type
_entity_poly.pdbx_seq_one_letter_code
_entity_poly.pdbx_strand_id
1 'polypeptide(L)'
;MQLHRLWIEKQCAGGAENQLMLDKFKRRSYELEDIDTGNYTAAEYDDCIGELQLVNRWMGDAHTLKSTLLKDVAAAGLKQFSVLDVGAGSGELLRVAADWSRETGRNLRAVGLELNERSASAILEESHGFPEITSVRGDALSLPFADADFDYVICSLFTHHFVETQVVQILREMNRVARRRIIVIDLHRHPVAYFLYTTIAKLLLKNRLIRHDGALSILRSFKAEELFELAKRAGLRDAWVERHFPFRLALNAQTT
;
A
#
# COMPACT_ATOMS: atom_id res chain seq x y z
N MET A 1 40.69 -27.33 -24.08
CA MET A 1 40.59 -25.87 -24.36
C MET A 1 39.16 -25.42 -24.65
N GLN A 2 38.33 -26.15 -25.36
CA GLN A 2 36.95 -25.80 -25.71
C GLN A 2 36.00 -25.75 -24.48
N LEU A 3 36.10 -26.68 -23.55
CA LEU A 3 35.26 -26.71 -22.30
C LEU A 3 35.47 -25.51 -21.38
N HIS A 4 36.71 -25.01 -21.31
CA HIS A 4 37.05 -23.86 -20.46
C HIS A 4 36.47 -22.54 -21.05
N ARG A 5 36.44 -22.43 -22.36
CA ARG A 5 35.79 -21.27 -23.07
C ARG A 5 34.29 -21.25 -22.84
N LEU A 6 33.61 -22.38 -22.97
CA LEU A 6 32.18 -22.51 -22.71
C LEU A 6 31.79 -22.22 -21.26
N TRP A 7 32.68 -22.55 -20.30
CA TRP A 7 32.44 -22.24 -18.89
C TRP A 7 32.57 -20.75 -18.61
N ILE A 8 33.59 -20.07 -19.19
CA ILE A 8 33.77 -18.63 -19.07
C ILE A 8 32.63 -17.87 -19.75
N GLU A 9 32.18 -18.28 -20.94
CA GLU A 9 31.07 -17.66 -21.66
C GLU A 9 29.75 -17.80 -20.89
N LYS A 10 29.49 -18.94 -20.26
CA LYS A 10 28.33 -19.11 -19.36
C LYS A 10 28.40 -18.24 -18.09
N GLN A 11 29.59 -18.07 -17.51
CA GLN A 11 29.76 -17.20 -16.33
C GLN A 11 29.59 -15.71 -16.71
N CYS A 12 30.11 -15.28 -17.87
CA CYS A 12 29.94 -13.92 -18.36
C CYS A 12 28.49 -13.63 -18.76
N ALA A 13 27.81 -14.57 -19.40
CA ALA A 13 26.39 -14.44 -19.74
C ALA A 13 25.50 -14.39 -18.47
N GLY A 14 25.74 -15.27 -17.50
CA GLY A 14 25.02 -15.24 -16.22
C GLY A 14 25.27 -13.99 -15.40
N GLY A 15 26.48 -13.42 -15.48
CA GLY A 15 26.81 -12.15 -14.84
C GLY A 15 26.08 -10.96 -15.47
N ALA A 16 25.96 -10.92 -16.82
CA ALA A 16 25.26 -9.87 -17.53
C ALA A 16 23.74 -9.95 -17.31
N GLU A 17 23.15 -11.15 -17.32
CA GLU A 17 21.74 -11.36 -17.02
C GLU A 17 21.38 -10.96 -15.58
N ASN A 18 22.22 -11.33 -14.61
CA ASN A 18 22.03 -10.94 -13.22
C ASN A 18 22.15 -9.41 -13.04
N GLN A 19 23.09 -8.77 -13.75
CA GLN A 19 23.26 -7.32 -13.70
C GLN A 19 22.03 -6.61 -14.32
N LEU A 20 21.57 -7.07 -15.49
CA LEU A 20 20.37 -6.55 -16.16
C LEU A 20 19.12 -6.72 -15.30
N MET A 21 19.03 -7.86 -14.58
CA MET A 21 17.93 -8.15 -13.69
C MET A 21 17.93 -7.25 -12.46
N LEU A 22 19.08 -6.98 -11.85
CA LEU A 22 19.20 -6.06 -10.71
C LEU A 22 18.97 -4.60 -11.11
N ASP A 23 19.22 -4.25 -12.36
CA ASP A 23 19.01 -2.89 -12.88
C ASP A 23 17.52 -2.48 -12.88
N LYS A 24 16.59 -3.45 -13.00
CA LYS A 24 15.14 -3.21 -12.86
C LYS A 24 14.75 -2.61 -11.50
N PHE A 25 15.57 -2.84 -10.45
CA PHE A 25 15.30 -2.32 -9.11
C PHE A 25 15.98 -0.98 -8.82
N LYS A 26 16.80 -0.46 -9.75
CA LYS A 26 17.45 0.84 -9.58
C LYS A 26 16.46 2.00 -9.73
N ARG A 27 15.50 1.87 -10.65
CA ARG A 27 14.44 2.87 -10.92
C ARG A 27 13.06 2.23 -10.79
N ARG A 28 12.06 3.05 -10.49
CA ARG A 28 10.65 2.61 -10.51
C ARG A 28 10.23 2.26 -11.93
N SER A 29 9.35 1.26 -12.04
CA SER A 29 8.57 1.07 -13.25
C SER A 29 7.42 2.08 -13.29
N TYR A 30 7.08 2.56 -14.48
CA TYR A 30 5.89 3.38 -14.76
C TYR A 30 4.91 2.65 -15.68
N GLU A 31 5.16 1.38 -15.94
CA GLU A 31 4.23 0.51 -16.66
C GLU A 31 2.92 0.41 -15.87
N LEU A 32 1.79 0.52 -16.55
CA LEU A 32 0.47 0.45 -15.92
C LEU A 32 0.10 -1.02 -15.67
N GLU A 33 -0.54 -1.26 -14.55
CA GLU A 33 -1.09 -2.57 -14.22
C GLU A 33 -2.29 -2.90 -15.12
N ASP A 34 -2.51 -4.17 -15.43
CA ASP A 34 -3.64 -4.59 -16.26
C ASP A 34 -4.97 -4.14 -15.62
N ILE A 35 -5.05 -4.14 -14.29
CA ILE A 35 -6.22 -3.66 -13.55
C ILE A 35 -6.47 -2.16 -13.74
N ASP A 36 -5.40 -1.35 -13.90
CA ASP A 36 -5.51 0.10 -14.15
C ASP A 36 -5.93 0.39 -15.60
N THR A 37 -5.57 -0.47 -16.55
CA THR A 37 -5.85 -0.28 -17.98
C THR A 37 -7.18 -0.86 -18.44
N GLY A 38 -7.84 -1.68 -17.59
CA GLY A 38 -9.05 -2.40 -17.96
C GLY A 38 -8.81 -3.59 -18.90
N ASN A 39 -7.58 -4.08 -19.00
CA ASN A 39 -7.20 -5.21 -19.86
C ASN A 39 -7.61 -6.56 -19.23
N TYR A 40 -8.89 -6.70 -18.88
CA TYR A 40 -9.45 -7.89 -18.25
C TYR A 40 -10.95 -8.03 -18.55
N THR A 41 -11.47 -9.23 -18.36
CA THR A 41 -12.92 -9.49 -18.34
C THR A 41 -13.50 -9.26 -16.93
N ALA A 42 -14.83 -9.06 -16.84
CA ALA A 42 -15.49 -8.91 -15.54
C ALA A 42 -15.26 -10.13 -14.64
N ALA A 43 -15.29 -11.34 -15.18
CA ALA A 43 -15.03 -12.56 -14.44
C ALA A 43 -13.59 -12.63 -13.90
N GLU A 44 -12.59 -12.28 -14.73
CA GLU A 44 -11.19 -12.20 -14.28
C GLU A 44 -10.99 -11.19 -13.17
N TYR A 45 -11.71 -10.06 -13.21
CA TYR A 45 -11.66 -9.04 -12.18
C TYR A 45 -12.25 -9.56 -10.85
N ASP A 46 -13.42 -10.18 -10.87
CA ASP A 46 -14.07 -10.69 -9.66
C ASP A 46 -13.22 -11.79 -9.00
N ASP A 47 -12.66 -12.71 -9.79
CA ASP A 47 -11.71 -13.72 -9.31
C ASP A 47 -10.43 -13.09 -8.74
N CYS A 48 -9.93 -12.02 -9.38
CA CYS A 48 -8.74 -11.29 -8.94
C CYS A 48 -8.95 -10.66 -7.56
N ILE A 49 -10.07 -9.99 -7.34
CA ILE A 49 -10.39 -9.36 -6.05
C ILE A 49 -10.38 -10.38 -4.92
N GLY A 50 -10.97 -11.56 -5.12
CA GLY A 50 -10.97 -12.63 -4.12
C GLY A 50 -9.57 -13.14 -3.78
N GLU A 51 -8.71 -13.37 -4.78
CA GLU A 51 -7.32 -13.78 -4.55
C GLU A 51 -6.50 -12.64 -3.94
N LEU A 52 -6.73 -11.38 -4.33
CA LEU A 52 -6.04 -10.21 -3.80
C LEU A 52 -6.29 -10.02 -2.30
N GLN A 53 -7.53 -10.16 -1.85
CA GLN A 53 -7.88 -10.11 -0.42
C GLN A 53 -7.13 -11.19 0.37
N LEU A 54 -7.03 -12.41 -0.19
CA LEU A 54 -6.28 -13.49 0.45
C LEU A 54 -4.79 -13.16 0.55
N VAL A 55 -4.19 -12.63 -0.52
CA VAL A 55 -2.77 -12.21 -0.53
C VAL A 55 -2.53 -11.10 0.48
N ASN A 56 -3.34 -10.04 0.49
CA ASN A 56 -3.18 -8.89 1.38
C ASN A 56 -3.25 -9.30 2.86
N ARG A 57 -4.15 -10.23 3.22
CA ARG A 57 -4.26 -10.75 4.59
C ARG A 57 -2.95 -11.34 5.12
N TRP A 58 -2.12 -11.92 4.24
CA TRP A 58 -0.84 -12.56 4.61
C TRP A 58 0.36 -11.62 4.42
N MET A 59 0.19 -10.51 3.71
CA MET A 59 1.30 -9.64 3.30
C MET A 59 1.69 -8.56 4.32
N GLY A 60 1.11 -8.57 5.53
CA GLY A 60 1.60 -7.82 6.68
C GLY A 60 1.03 -6.41 6.86
N ASP A 61 0.07 -5.96 6.03
CA ASP A 61 -0.51 -4.61 6.13
C ASP A 61 -1.24 -4.41 7.47
N ALA A 62 -2.05 -5.38 7.89
CA ALA A 62 -2.72 -5.37 9.19
C ALA A 62 -1.72 -5.37 10.36
N HIS A 63 -0.60 -6.09 10.26
CA HIS A 63 0.46 -6.06 11.27
C HIS A 63 1.13 -4.68 11.31
N THR A 64 1.41 -4.09 10.15
CA THR A 64 2.00 -2.76 10.06
C THR A 64 1.07 -1.71 10.65
N LEU A 65 -0.24 -1.75 10.34
CA LEU A 65 -1.25 -0.87 10.95
C LEU A 65 -1.24 -0.99 12.49
N LYS A 66 -1.23 -2.22 13.02
CA LYS A 66 -1.20 -2.47 14.46
C LYS A 66 0.05 -1.95 15.13
N SER A 67 1.21 -2.11 14.50
CA SER A 67 2.50 -1.69 15.04
C SER A 67 2.81 -0.20 14.88
N THR A 68 2.06 0.51 14.05
CA THR A 68 2.17 1.96 13.82
C THR A 68 0.99 2.71 14.44
N LEU A 69 -0.12 2.82 13.74
CA LEU A 69 -1.30 3.60 14.15
C LEU A 69 -1.87 3.15 15.50
N LEU A 70 -2.23 1.85 15.62
CA LEU A 70 -2.93 1.38 16.80
C LEU A 70 -2.06 1.39 18.04
N LYS A 71 -0.75 1.16 17.88
CA LYS A 71 0.24 1.35 18.94
C LYS A 71 0.32 2.81 19.39
N ASP A 72 0.26 3.77 18.45
CA ASP A 72 0.29 5.19 18.77
C ASP A 72 -0.99 5.63 19.52
N VAL A 73 -2.17 5.19 19.07
CA VAL A 73 -3.45 5.40 19.75
C VAL A 73 -3.40 4.88 21.19
N ALA A 74 -2.82 3.69 21.41
CA ALA A 74 -2.68 3.10 22.73
C ALA A 74 -1.70 3.91 23.61
N ALA A 75 -0.54 4.27 23.07
CA ALA A 75 0.49 5.04 23.77
C ALA A 75 0.00 6.44 24.16
N ALA A 76 -0.79 7.08 23.29
CA ALA A 76 -1.42 8.37 23.57
C ALA A 76 -2.64 8.29 24.52
N GLY A 77 -3.06 7.09 24.93
CA GLY A 77 -4.18 6.87 25.84
C GLY A 77 -5.54 7.30 25.29
N LEU A 78 -5.69 7.39 23.96
CA LEU A 78 -6.92 7.89 23.34
C LEU A 78 -8.08 6.94 23.60
N LYS A 79 -9.18 7.45 24.15
CA LYS A 79 -10.43 6.71 24.33
C LYS A 79 -11.34 6.76 23.11
N GLN A 80 -11.16 7.78 22.30
CA GLN A 80 -11.82 7.95 21.00
C GLN A 80 -10.80 8.46 19.99
N PHE A 81 -10.94 8.02 18.75
CA PHE A 81 -10.07 8.44 17.64
C PHE A 81 -10.78 8.30 16.31
N SER A 82 -10.30 9.00 15.31
CA SER A 82 -10.82 8.95 13.94
C SER A 82 -9.72 8.58 12.94
N VAL A 83 -10.09 7.77 11.96
CA VAL A 83 -9.20 7.30 10.89
C VAL A 83 -9.85 7.55 9.54
N LEU A 84 -9.11 8.18 8.63
CA LEU A 84 -9.41 8.22 7.20
C LEU A 84 -8.44 7.27 6.50
N ASP A 85 -8.96 6.36 5.68
CA ASP A 85 -8.19 5.50 4.79
C ASP A 85 -8.37 5.95 3.33
N VAL A 86 -7.30 6.42 2.70
CA VAL A 86 -7.30 6.99 1.35
C VAL A 86 -6.93 5.91 0.35
N GLY A 87 -7.86 5.56 -0.56
CA GLY A 87 -7.74 4.38 -1.40
C GLY A 87 -7.97 3.10 -0.59
N ALA A 88 -9.07 3.06 0.14
CA ALA A 88 -9.34 2.03 1.15
C ALA A 88 -9.66 0.64 0.57
N GLY A 89 -9.81 0.52 -0.76
CA GLY A 89 -10.22 -0.72 -1.41
C GLY A 89 -11.57 -1.21 -0.90
N SER A 90 -11.59 -2.36 -0.24
CA SER A 90 -12.81 -2.88 0.43
C SER A 90 -12.90 -2.54 1.92
N GLY A 91 -12.00 -1.72 2.46
CA GLY A 91 -12.00 -1.29 3.86
C GLY A 91 -11.41 -2.30 4.85
N GLU A 92 -10.55 -3.21 4.40
CA GLU A 92 -9.96 -4.26 5.26
C GLU A 92 -9.22 -3.67 6.47
N LEU A 93 -8.39 -2.65 6.29
CA LEU A 93 -7.64 -2.04 7.38
C LEU A 93 -8.53 -1.27 8.35
N LEU A 94 -9.63 -0.70 7.87
CA LEU A 94 -10.65 -0.07 8.73
C LEU A 94 -11.33 -1.11 9.63
N ARG A 95 -11.65 -2.31 9.09
CA ARG A 95 -12.20 -3.41 9.91
C ARG A 95 -11.19 -3.89 10.95
N VAL A 96 -9.90 -3.98 10.61
CA VAL A 96 -8.83 -4.29 11.59
C VAL A 96 -8.78 -3.25 12.71
N ALA A 97 -8.90 -1.97 12.38
CA ALA A 97 -8.93 -0.89 13.37
C ALA A 97 -10.20 -0.93 14.24
N ALA A 98 -11.35 -1.27 13.64
CA ALA A 98 -12.62 -1.39 14.32
C ALA A 98 -12.64 -2.58 15.31
N ASP A 99 -12.18 -3.75 14.90
CA ASP A 99 -12.05 -4.90 15.80
C ASP A 99 -11.14 -4.58 16.98
N TRP A 100 -9.97 -4.01 16.72
CA TRP A 100 -9.06 -3.60 17.79
C TRP A 100 -9.67 -2.54 18.72
N SER A 101 -10.44 -1.60 18.20
CA SER A 101 -11.10 -0.57 19.01
C SER A 101 -12.14 -1.16 19.96
N ARG A 102 -12.92 -2.14 19.48
CA ARG A 102 -13.91 -2.91 20.26
C ARG A 102 -13.23 -3.73 21.35
N GLU A 103 -12.19 -4.48 21.00
CA GLU A 103 -11.40 -5.30 21.94
C GLU A 103 -10.78 -4.46 23.07
N THR A 104 -10.42 -3.21 22.79
CA THR A 104 -9.74 -2.32 23.74
C THR A 104 -10.67 -1.29 24.40
N GLY A 105 -11.99 -1.37 24.13
CA GLY A 105 -13.00 -0.47 24.70
C GLY A 105 -12.83 0.98 24.28
N ARG A 106 -12.47 1.21 23.00
CA ARG A 106 -12.30 2.54 22.42
C ARG A 106 -13.41 2.83 21.40
N ASN A 107 -13.68 4.11 21.19
CA ASN A 107 -14.62 4.56 20.17
C ASN A 107 -13.85 4.95 18.90
N LEU A 108 -14.21 4.37 17.76
CA LEU A 108 -13.63 4.66 16.47
C LEU A 108 -14.67 5.36 15.57
N ARG A 109 -14.25 6.40 14.86
CA ARG A 109 -14.86 6.89 13.62
C ARG A 109 -13.95 6.54 12.46
N ALA A 110 -14.36 5.67 11.57
CA ALA A 110 -13.57 5.23 10.43
C ALA A 110 -14.25 5.62 9.11
N VAL A 111 -13.48 6.20 8.20
CA VAL A 111 -13.95 6.59 6.87
C VAL A 111 -13.02 6.01 5.83
N GLY A 112 -13.56 5.27 4.86
CA GLY A 112 -12.83 4.86 3.67
C GLY A 112 -13.14 5.79 2.51
N LEU A 113 -12.10 6.28 1.83
CA LEU A 113 -12.26 7.10 0.64
C LEU A 113 -11.83 6.31 -0.59
N GLU A 114 -12.69 6.30 -1.60
CA GLU A 114 -12.43 5.68 -2.90
C GLU A 114 -12.91 6.56 -4.05
N LEU A 115 -12.17 6.54 -5.16
CA LEU A 115 -12.56 7.25 -6.37
C LEU A 115 -13.68 6.52 -7.12
N ASN A 116 -13.59 5.20 -7.17
CA ASN A 116 -14.51 4.31 -7.87
C ASN A 116 -15.74 4.04 -6.99
N GLU A 117 -16.93 4.20 -7.56
CA GLU A 117 -18.21 3.96 -6.87
C GLU A 117 -18.36 2.50 -6.41
N ARG A 118 -17.92 1.53 -7.22
CA ARG A 118 -17.99 0.11 -6.86
C ARG A 118 -17.12 -0.19 -5.63
N SER A 119 -15.90 0.35 -5.59
CA SER A 119 -15.00 0.19 -4.44
C SER A 119 -15.55 0.88 -3.20
N ALA A 120 -16.10 2.10 -3.37
CA ALA A 120 -16.75 2.81 -2.26
C ALA A 120 -17.95 2.04 -1.69
N SER A 121 -18.74 1.37 -2.54
CA SER A 121 -19.86 0.51 -2.11
C SER A 121 -19.35 -0.76 -1.41
N ALA A 122 -18.28 -1.37 -1.92
CA ALA A 122 -17.68 -2.57 -1.33
C ALA A 122 -17.22 -2.34 0.12
N ILE A 123 -16.76 -1.14 0.48
CA ILE A 123 -16.41 -0.79 1.86
C ILE A 123 -17.61 -1.02 2.79
N LEU A 124 -18.80 -0.53 2.41
CA LEU A 124 -20.02 -0.65 3.23
C LEU A 124 -20.54 -2.10 3.25
N GLU A 125 -20.55 -2.76 2.09
CA GLU A 125 -21.02 -4.13 1.94
C GLU A 125 -20.20 -5.10 2.81
N GLU A 126 -18.87 -5.02 2.74
CA GLU A 126 -17.99 -5.86 3.52
C GLU A 126 -17.90 -5.45 5.00
N SER A 127 -18.29 -4.22 5.33
CA SER A 127 -18.29 -3.71 6.71
C SER A 127 -19.67 -3.63 7.35
N HIS A 128 -20.67 -4.36 6.85
CA HIS A 128 -22.05 -4.33 7.37
C HIS A 128 -22.17 -4.60 8.88
N GLY A 129 -21.21 -5.30 9.49
CA GLY A 129 -21.14 -5.54 10.94
C GLY A 129 -20.38 -4.45 11.74
N PHE A 130 -19.96 -3.35 11.07
CA PHE A 130 -19.12 -2.30 11.64
C PHE A 130 -19.77 -0.92 11.47
N PRO A 131 -20.75 -0.53 12.31
CA PRO A 131 -21.46 0.76 12.18
C PRO A 131 -20.54 1.98 12.32
N GLU A 132 -19.35 1.83 12.89
CA GLU A 132 -18.31 2.86 12.99
C GLU A 132 -17.59 3.14 11.67
N ILE A 133 -17.78 2.31 10.63
CA ILE A 133 -17.15 2.45 9.30
C ILE A 133 -18.15 3.08 8.33
N THR A 134 -17.72 4.13 7.66
CA THR A 134 -18.45 4.77 6.57
C THR A 134 -17.59 4.87 5.32
N SER A 135 -18.21 5.16 4.19
CA SER A 135 -17.52 5.32 2.90
C SER A 135 -17.84 6.66 2.27
N VAL A 136 -16.86 7.26 1.62
CA VAL A 136 -16.98 8.49 0.86
C VAL A 136 -16.35 8.30 -0.51
N ARG A 137 -17.05 8.69 -1.56
CA ARG A 137 -16.48 8.79 -2.91
C ARG A 137 -15.74 10.10 -3.07
N GLY A 138 -14.45 10.06 -3.41
CA GLY A 138 -13.63 11.26 -3.57
C GLY A 138 -12.29 10.99 -4.22
N ASP A 139 -11.60 12.08 -4.59
CA ASP A 139 -10.28 12.05 -5.21
C ASP A 139 -9.20 12.27 -4.12
N ALA A 140 -8.22 11.38 -4.08
CA ALA A 140 -7.08 11.48 -3.17
C ALA A 140 -6.21 12.73 -3.42
N LEU A 141 -6.25 13.28 -4.63
CA LEU A 141 -5.56 14.51 -4.99
C LEU A 141 -6.25 15.79 -4.46
N SER A 142 -7.49 15.67 -3.99
CA SER A 142 -8.30 16.78 -3.44
C SER A 142 -9.32 16.20 -2.46
N LEU A 143 -8.89 15.94 -1.22
CA LEU A 143 -9.73 15.28 -0.22
C LEU A 143 -10.92 16.14 0.20
N PRO A 144 -12.18 15.63 0.14
CA PRO A 144 -13.39 16.39 0.43
C PRO A 144 -13.64 16.54 1.94
N PHE A 145 -12.60 16.83 2.72
CA PHE A 145 -12.67 16.97 4.17
C PHE A 145 -12.02 18.28 4.61
N ALA A 146 -12.45 18.78 5.76
CA ALA A 146 -11.87 19.97 6.39
C ALA A 146 -10.43 19.70 6.89
N ASP A 147 -9.69 20.77 7.14
CA ASP A 147 -8.38 20.68 7.75
C ASP A 147 -8.50 20.06 9.15
N ALA A 148 -7.58 19.16 9.49
CA ALA A 148 -7.52 18.48 10.78
C ALA A 148 -8.85 17.79 11.19
N ASP A 149 -9.58 17.18 10.25
CA ASP A 149 -10.85 16.48 10.51
C ASP A 149 -10.64 15.09 11.14
N PHE A 150 -9.53 14.43 10.85
CA PHE A 150 -9.22 13.09 11.35
C PHE A 150 -7.98 13.08 12.25
N ASP A 151 -7.98 12.25 13.29
CA ASP A 151 -6.79 12.07 14.12
C ASP A 151 -5.66 11.42 13.34
N TYR A 152 -5.98 10.41 12.54
CA TYR A 152 -5.05 9.68 11.68
C TYR A 152 -5.55 9.60 10.26
N VAL A 153 -4.65 9.78 9.31
CA VAL A 153 -4.94 9.55 7.89
C VAL A 153 -3.95 8.52 7.39
N ILE A 154 -4.48 7.46 6.81
CA ILE A 154 -3.67 6.36 6.26
C ILE A 154 -3.92 6.18 4.77
N CYS A 155 -3.00 5.56 4.08
CA CYS A 155 -3.25 4.86 2.82
C CYS A 155 -2.38 3.60 2.78
N SER A 156 -2.88 2.55 2.14
CA SER A 156 -2.17 1.27 2.04
C SER A 156 -2.22 0.72 0.62
N LEU A 157 -1.05 0.25 0.12
CA LEU A 157 -0.92 -0.31 -1.23
C LEU A 157 -1.50 0.59 -2.32
N PHE A 158 -1.24 1.88 -2.20
CA PHE A 158 -1.91 2.90 -3.00
C PHE A 158 -0.92 3.84 -3.70
N THR A 159 0.11 4.32 -3.01
CA THR A 159 1.00 5.36 -3.55
C THR A 159 1.81 4.91 -4.75
N HIS A 160 2.07 3.62 -4.91
CA HIS A 160 2.81 3.09 -6.05
C HIS A 160 2.05 3.19 -7.39
N HIS A 161 0.74 3.43 -7.38
CA HIS A 161 -0.04 3.69 -8.59
C HIS A 161 0.21 5.08 -9.20
N PHE A 162 0.81 6.01 -8.44
CA PHE A 162 0.95 7.41 -8.83
C PHE A 162 2.38 7.81 -9.19
N VAL A 163 2.52 8.83 -10.03
CA VAL A 163 3.80 9.47 -10.26
C VAL A 163 4.19 10.36 -9.07
N GLU A 164 5.47 10.68 -8.93
CA GLU A 164 6.02 11.36 -7.75
C GLU A 164 5.34 12.69 -7.42
N THR A 165 4.95 13.47 -8.44
CA THR A 165 4.26 14.76 -8.24
C THR A 165 2.87 14.58 -7.63
N GLN A 166 2.16 13.53 -8.04
CA GLN A 166 0.86 13.17 -7.48
C GLN A 166 1.00 12.62 -6.06
N VAL A 167 2.01 11.79 -5.79
CA VAL A 167 2.29 11.31 -4.42
C VAL A 167 2.56 12.48 -3.48
N VAL A 168 3.33 13.48 -3.90
CA VAL A 168 3.54 14.70 -3.11
C VAL A 168 2.23 15.43 -2.83
N GLN A 169 1.34 15.51 -3.81
CA GLN A 169 0.02 16.12 -3.63
C GLN A 169 -0.85 15.33 -2.66
N ILE A 170 -0.90 14.00 -2.80
CA ILE A 170 -1.63 13.11 -1.88
C ILE A 170 -1.12 13.29 -0.45
N LEU A 171 0.20 13.28 -0.25
CA LEU A 171 0.80 13.48 1.07
C LEU A 171 0.45 14.84 1.69
N ARG A 172 0.37 15.91 0.88
CA ARG A 172 -0.08 17.24 1.33
C ARG A 172 -1.53 17.22 1.77
N GLU A 173 -2.41 16.61 0.98
CA GLU A 173 -3.82 16.50 1.32
C GLU A 173 -4.03 15.63 2.57
N MET A 174 -3.34 14.47 2.67
CA MET A 174 -3.35 13.66 3.89
C MET A 174 -2.91 14.46 5.12
N ASN A 175 -1.83 15.23 5.00
CA ASN A 175 -1.34 16.08 6.10
C ASN A 175 -2.32 17.20 6.45
N ARG A 176 -2.97 17.80 5.47
CA ARG A 176 -3.96 18.87 5.70
C ARG A 176 -5.15 18.37 6.52
N VAL A 177 -5.66 17.19 6.19
CA VAL A 177 -6.86 16.64 6.86
C VAL A 177 -6.55 15.86 8.14
N ALA A 178 -5.28 15.54 8.39
CA ALA A 178 -4.84 14.85 9.61
C ALA A 178 -4.59 15.84 10.76
N ARG A 179 -4.98 15.46 11.97
CA ARG A 179 -4.75 16.22 13.21
C ARG A 179 -3.49 15.78 13.95
N ARG A 180 -3.12 14.52 13.84
CA ARG A 180 -2.01 13.93 14.63
C ARG A 180 -0.93 13.33 13.76
N ARG A 181 -1.30 12.44 12.84
CA ARG A 181 -0.32 11.69 12.07
C ARG A 181 -0.89 11.20 10.74
N ILE A 182 -0.02 11.16 9.74
CA ILE A 182 -0.27 10.41 8.52
C ILE A 182 0.62 9.16 8.48
N ILE A 183 0.11 8.08 7.87
CA ILE A 183 0.83 6.82 7.73
C ILE A 183 0.58 6.27 6.32
N VAL A 184 1.66 6.07 5.56
CA VAL A 184 1.60 5.41 4.26
C VAL A 184 2.21 4.03 4.40
N ILE A 185 1.43 2.98 4.16
CA ILE A 185 1.89 1.59 4.14
C ILE A 185 1.98 1.16 2.67
N ASP A 186 3.16 0.81 2.19
CA ASP A 186 3.29 0.39 0.82
C ASP A 186 4.36 -0.70 0.65
N LEU A 187 4.41 -1.29 -0.53
CA LEU A 187 5.40 -2.29 -0.91
C LEU A 187 6.81 -1.68 -0.91
N HIS A 188 7.79 -2.50 -0.59
CA HIS A 188 9.20 -2.16 -0.73
C HIS A 188 9.74 -2.70 -2.05
N ARG A 189 10.22 -1.83 -2.96
CA ARG A 189 10.90 -2.25 -4.18
C ARG A 189 12.21 -2.96 -3.85
N HIS A 190 12.12 -4.28 -3.71
CA HIS A 190 13.22 -5.13 -3.28
C HIS A 190 13.33 -6.38 -4.17
N PRO A 191 14.55 -6.74 -4.65
CA PRO A 191 14.72 -7.91 -5.52
C PRO A 191 14.19 -9.20 -4.90
N VAL A 192 14.49 -9.45 -3.62
CA VAL A 192 14.02 -10.66 -2.93
C VAL A 192 12.50 -10.71 -2.86
N ALA A 193 11.82 -9.57 -2.60
CA ALA A 193 10.36 -9.51 -2.62
C ALA A 193 9.81 -9.94 -3.98
N TYR A 194 10.38 -9.40 -5.04
CA TYR A 194 9.98 -9.73 -6.41
C TYR A 194 10.15 -11.22 -6.74
N PHE A 195 11.32 -11.80 -6.42
CA PHE A 195 11.58 -13.22 -6.70
C PHE A 195 10.71 -14.15 -5.85
N LEU A 196 10.53 -13.84 -4.58
CA LEU A 196 9.63 -14.60 -3.72
C LEU A 196 8.19 -14.53 -4.24
N TYR A 197 7.71 -13.32 -4.55
CA TYR A 197 6.36 -13.13 -5.08
C TYR A 197 6.18 -13.90 -6.39
N THR A 198 7.03 -13.68 -7.38
CA THR A 198 6.89 -14.32 -8.70
C THR A 198 6.99 -15.84 -8.64
N THR A 199 7.76 -16.39 -7.69
CA THR A 199 7.86 -17.84 -7.47
C THR A 199 6.62 -18.39 -6.80
N ILE A 200 6.19 -17.77 -5.70
CA ILE A 200 5.01 -18.19 -4.94
C ILE A 200 3.73 -18.00 -5.75
N ALA A 201 3.60 -16.85 -6.43
CA ALA A 201 2.44 -16.55 -7.26
C ALA A 201 2.24 -17.58 -8.38
N LYS A 202 3.33 -18.04 -9.02
CA LYS A 202 3.23 -19.11 -10.04
C LYS A 202 2.70 -20.43 -9.49
N LEU A 203 2.95 -20.71 -8.22
CA LEU A 203 2.57 -21.97 -7.57
C LEU A 203 1.18 -21.92 -6.97
N LEU A 204 0.78 -20.79 -6.39
CA LEU A 204 -0.42 -20.68 -5.56
C LEU A 204 -1.54 -19.88 -6.20
N LEU A 205 -1.24 -18.87 -7.02
CA LEU A 205 -2.25 -18.01 -7.60
C LEU A 205 -2.64 -18.49 -9.01
N LYS A 206 -3.93 -18.51 -9.29
CA LYS A 206 -4.48 -18.95 -10.58
C LYS A 206 -4.73 -17.79 -11.53
N ASN A 207 -5.16 -16.65 -10.98
CA ASN A 207 -5.49 -15.47 -11.75
C ASN A 207 -4.24 -14.82 -12.36
N ARG A 208 -4.27 -14.54 -13.68
CA ARG A 208 -3.14 -13.94 -14.39
C ARG A 208 -2.89 -12.49 -13.98
N LEU A 209 -3.97 -11.73 -13.69
CA LEU A 209 -3.86 -10.33 -13.27
C LEU A 209 -3.03 -10.22 -12.01
N ILE A 210 -3.42 -10.93 -10.96
CA ILE A 210 -2.72 -10.85 -9.68
C ILE A 210 -1.25 -11.30 -9.77
N ARG A 211 -0.95 -12.28 -10.65
CA ARG A 211 0.43 -12.71 -10.88
C ARG A 211 1.26 -11.68 -11.61
N HIS A 212 0.68 -11.01 -12.62
CA HIS A 212 1.35 -9.97 -13.39
C HIS A 212 1.43 -8.67 -12.60
N ASP A 213 0.27 -8.17 -12.16
CA ASP A 213 0.16 -6.87 -11.51
C ASP A 213 0.88 -6.83 -10.16
N GLY A 214 0.80 -7.88 -9.35
CA GLY A 214 1.53 -7.90 -8.08
C GLY A 214 3.06 -7.92 -8.24
N ALA A 215 3.60 -8.52 -9.31
CA ALA A 215 5.02 -8.40 -9.65
C ALA A 215 5.36 -6.97 -10.09
N LEU A 216 4.49 -6.36 -10.88
CA LEU A 216 4.64 -5.00 -11.37
C LEU A 216 4.49 -3.97 -10.24
N SER A 217 3.54 -4.14 -9.32
CA SER A 217 3.37 -3.32 -8.11
C SER A 217 4.66 -3.25 -7.30
N ILE A 218 5.40 -4.37 -7.16
CA ILE A 218 6.71 -4.35 -6.48
C ILE A 218 7.72 -3.49 -7.25
N LEU A 219 7.74 -3.51 -8.58
CA LEU A 219 8.64 -2.69 -9.39
C LEU A 219 8.22 -1.21 -9.42
N ARG A 220 6.94 -0.93 -9.27
CA ARG A 220 6.36 0.43 -9.18
C ARG A 220 6.54 1.06 -7.81
N SER A 221 6.70 0.25 -6.76
CA SER A 221 6.82 0.76 -5.39
C SER A 221 8.12 1.51 -5.14
N PHE A 222 8.20 2.12 -3.98
CA PHE A 222 9.30 2.97 -3.57
C PHE A 222 10.38 2.20 -2.80
N LYS A 223 11.57 2.76 -2.74
CA LYS A 223 12.56 2.49 -1.69
C LYS A 223 12.33 3.45 -0.52
N ALA A 224 12.83 3.10 0.65
CA ALA A 224 12.65 3.91 1.85
C ALA A 224 13.15 5.35 1.68
N GLU A 225 14.30 5.50 1.04
CA GLU A 225 14.93 6.79 0.78
C GLU A 225 14.10 7.66 -0.19
N GLU A 226 13.52 7.04 -1.21
CA GLU A 226 12.67 7.73 -2.20
C GLU A 226 11.37 8.21 -1.56
N LEU A 227 10.73 7.35 -0.77
CA LEU A 227 9.49 7.70 -0.06
C LEU A 227 9.72 8.83 0.96
N PHE A 228 10.87 8.79 1.65
CA PHE A 228 11.28 9.85 2.56
C PHE A 228 11.52 11.20 1.85
N GLU A 229 12.16 11.19 0.67
CA GLU A 229 12.35 12.42 -0.12
C GLU A 229 11.02 12.99 -0.62
N LEU A 230 10.03 12.14 -0.96
CA LEU A 230 8.67 12.60 -1.31
C LEU A 230 7.98 13.27 -0.11
N ALA A 231 8.15 12.71 1.09
CA ALA A 231 7.63 13.31 2.32
C ALA A 231 8.22 14.71 2.57
N LYS A 232 9.53 14.88 2.39
CA LYS A 232 10.19 16.21 2.47
C LYS A 232 9.65 17.20 1.42
N ARG A 233 9.49 16.75 0.18
CA ARG A 233 8.92 17.57 -0.90
C ARG A 233 7.46 17.96 -0.64
N ALA A 234 6.72 17.12 0.08
CA ALA A 234 5.37 17.43 0.54
C ALA A 234 5.37 18.45 1.70
N GLY A 235 6.51 18.74 2.32
CA GLY A 235 6.62 19.63 3.48
C GLY A 235 6.32 18.95 4.81
N LEU A 236 6.31 17.61 4.84
CA LEU A 236 6.06 16.86 6.08
C LEU A 236 7.23 17.03 7.05
N ARG A 237 6.90 17.40 8.31
CA ARG A 237 7.87 17.51 9.39
C ARG A 237 7.94 16.19 10.16
N ASP A 238 9.08 15.95 10.80
CA ASP A 238 9.29 14.76 11.63
C ASP A 238 8.87 13.44 10.94
N ALA A 239 9.12 13.36 9.63
CA ALA A 239 8.83 12.18 8.85
C ALA A 239 9.93 11.13 9.02
N TRP A 240 9.53 9.87 9.11
CA TRP A 240 10.46 8.74 9.09
C TRP A 240 9.85 7.54 8.36
N VAL A 241 10.69 6.64 7.87
CA VAL A 241 10.26 5.42 7.17
C VAL A 241 10.76 4.19 7.92
N GLU A 242 9.85 3.32 8.29
CA GLU A 242 10.12 2.03 8.91
C GLU A 242 9.98 0.90 7.89
N ARG A 243 10.77 -0.18 8.11
CA ARG A 243 10.64 -1.40 7.33
C ARG A 243 9.92 -2.45 8.16
N HIS A 244 8.86 -3.01 7.60
CA HIS A 244 8.06 -4.06 8.23
C HIS A 244 8.13 -5.36 7.41
N PHE A 245 8.04 -6.49 8.11
CA PHE A 245 7.98 -7.80 7.47
C PHE A 245 6.54 -8.10 7.02
N PRO A 246 6.37 -8.75 5.85
CA PRO A 246 7.32 -8.99 4.79
C PRO A 246 7.34 -7.83 3.76
N PHE A 247 8.49 -7.18 3.59
CA PHE A 247 8.74 -6.17 2.55
C PHE A 247 7.69 -5.04 2.47
N ARG A 248 7.30 -4.50 3.63
CA ARG A 248 6.49 -3.29 3.73
C ARG A 248 7.34 -2.10 4.17
N LEU A 249 7.02 -0.94 3.63
CA LEU A 249 7.47 0.36 4.13
C LEU A 249 6.29 1.05 4.82
N ALA A 250 6.56 1.66 5.96
CA ALA A 250 5.62 2.55 6.62
C ALA A 250 6.26 3.95 6.72
N LEU A 251 5.83 4.88 5.88
CA LEU A 251 6.12 6.29 6.08
C LEU A 251 5.19 6.82 7.17
N ASN A 252 5.76 7.40 8.19
CA ASN A 252 5.06 8.09 9.26
C ASN A 252 5.44 9.56 9.24
N ALA A 253 4.50 10.47 9.48
CA ALA A 253 4.80 11.88 9.71
C ALA A 253 3.81 12.47 10.72
N GLN A 254 4.31 13.26 11.67
CA GLN A 254 3.47 14.03 12.56
C GLN A 254 2.93 15.25 11.83
N THR A 255 1.67 15.59 12.09
CA THR A 255 1.07 16.84 11.59
C THR A 255 1.45 18.00 12.48
N THR A 256 1.57 19.17 11.90
CA THR A 256 1.90 20.43 12.60
C THR A 256 0.67 21.06 13.22
#